data_b1f4e9c7e0d3406045eaa2b5e6f088fe
#
_entry.id   b1f4e9c7e0d3406045eaa2b5e6f088fe
#
_cell.length_a   1.000
_cell.length_b   1.000
_cell.length_c   1.000
_cell.angle_alpha   90.00
_cell.angle_beta   90.00
_cell.angle_gamma   90.00
#
_symmetry.space_group_name_H-M   'P 1'
#
loop_
_entity.id
_entity.type
_entity.pdbx_description
1 polymer ?
#
loop_
_entity_poly.entity_id
_entity_poly.type
_entity_poly.pdbx_seq_one_letter_code
_entity_poly.pdbx_strand_id
1 'polypeptide(L)'
;MSELQVCTPENLQKVLKETKTALEDFFGEKLKAVILYGSYARGDQNEESDVDVMALVDIAKEELPRYRTNVINTIDNIALDYDVFISLKLQDTETFHKYEKALPYFRNVIREGISVV
;
A
#
# COMPACT_ATOMS: atom_id res chain seq x y z
N MET A 1 -19.86 -18.19 12.16
CA MET A 1 -18.83 -17.49 12.95
C MET A 1 -17.75 -17.00 12.03
N SER A 2 -17.48 -15.75 12.06
CA SER A 2 -16.34 -15.27 11.28
C SER A 2 -15.09 -15.44 12.10
N GLU A 3 -14.13 -16.16 11.58
CA GLU A 3 -12.81 -16.26 12.17
C GLU A 3 -11.91 -15.29 11.44
N LEU A 4 -11.08 -14.59 12.20
CA LEU A 4 -10.03 -13.79 11.60
C LEU A 4 -9.07 -14.76 10.92
N GLN A 5 -8.87 -14.58 9.64
CA GLN A 5 -8.00 -15.44 8.86
C GLN A 5 -6.96 -14.61 8.14
N VAL A 6 -5.79 -15.19 7.99
CA VAL A 6 -4.76 -14.62 7.15
C VAL A 6 -5.30 -14.57 5.72
N CYS A 7 -5.09 -13.45 5.04
CA CYS A 7 -5.45 -13.32 3.65
C CYS A 7 -4.71 -14.37 2.83
N THR A 8 -5.44 -15.17 2.08
CA THR A 8 -4.81 -16.22 1.26
C THR A 8 -3.95 -15.60 0.17
N PRO A 9 -2.95 -16.33 -0.36
CA PRO A 9 -2.15 -15.80 -1.47
C PRO A 9 -2.99 -15.38 -2.67
N GLU A 10 -4.04 -16.12 -2.97
CA GLU A 10 -4.94 -15.77 -4.09
C GLU A 10 -5.68 -14.46 -3.83
N ASN A 11 -6.23 -14.31 -2.63
CA ASN A 11 -6.93 -13.09 -2.25
C ASN A 11 -5.97 -11.91 -2.14
N LEU A 12 -4.77 -12.14 -1.63
CA LEU A 12 -3.75 -11.10 -1.58
C LEU A 12 -3.43 -10.56 -2.97
N GLN A 13 -3.29 -11.43 -3.96
CA GLN A 13 -3.06 -11.01 -5.35
C GLN A 13 -4.21 -10.16 -5.87
N LYS A 14 -5.45 -10.56 -5.59
CA LYS A 14 -6.63 -9.79 -6.00
C LYS A 14 -6.71 -8.44 -5.32
N VAL A 15 -6.46 -8.40 -4.01
CA VAL A 15 -6.43 -7.17 -3.22
C VAL A 15 -5.40 -6.20 -3.77
N LEU A 16 -4.19 -6.69 -4.02
CA LEU A 16 -3.10 -5.85 -4.52
C LEU A 16 -3.40 -5.34 -5.93
N LYS A 17 -3.97 -6.18 -6.78
CA LYS A 17 -4.34 -5.78 -8.13
C LYS A 17 -5.41 -4.69 -8.13
N GLU A 18 -6.46 -4.86 -7.32
CA GLU A 18 -7.52 -3.86 -7.22
C GLU A 18 -7.02 -2.57 -6.59
N THR A 19 -6.16 -2.67 -5.59
CA THR A 19 -5.54 -1.52 -4.95
C THR A 19 -4.71 -0.73 -5.98
N LYS A 20 -3.89 -1.42 -6.75
CA LYS A 20 -3.09 -0.76 -7.78
C LYS A 20 -3.96 -0.10 -8.84
N THR A 21 -5.00 -0.78 -9.30
CA THR A 21 -5.93 -0.23 -10.30
C THR A 21 -6.59 1.04 -9.78
N ALA A 22 -7.05 1.02 -8.53
CA ALA A 22 -7.65 2.20 -7.92
C ALA A 22 -6.66 3.36 -7.83
N LEU A 23 -5.43 3.08 -7.44
CA LEU A 23 -4.37 4.09 -7.36
C LEU A 23 -4.04 4.66 -8.74
N GLU A 24 -4.01 3.83 -9.77
CA GLU A 24 -3.82 4.28 -11.15
C GLU A 24 -4.95 5.19 -11.59
N ASP A 25 -6.18 4.89 -11.19
CA ASP A 25 -7.34 5.74 -11.51
C ASP A 25 -7.22 7.13 -10.87
N PHE A 26 -6.69 7.20 -9.65
CA PHE A 26 -6.51 8.47 -8.96
C PHE A 26 -5.33 9.29 -9.50
N PHE A 27 -4.22 8.64 -9.78
CA PHE A 27 -2.95 9.34 -10.00
C PHE A 27 -2.42 9.23 -11.43
N GLY A 28 -2.89 8.26 -12.20
CA GLY A 28 -2.43 8.08 -13.58
C GLY A 28 -0.92 7.95 -13.67
N GLU A 29 -0.31 8.72 -14.54
CA GLU A 29 1.13 8.70 -14.77
C GLU A 29 1.96 9.16 -13.57
N LYS A 30 1.32 9.82 -12.62
CA LYS A 30 2.01 10.27 -11.40
C LYS A 30 2.21 9.16 -10.38
N LEU A 31 1.55 8.04 -10.55
CA LEU A 31 1.81 6.85 -9.73
C LEU A 31 3.12 6.22 -10.19
N LYS A 32 4.13 6.22 -9.33
CA LYS A 32 5.46 5.74 -9.68
C LYS A 32 5.76 4.33 -9.20
N ALA A 33 5.18 3.95 -8.07
CA ALA A 33 5.34 2.59 -7.56
C ALA A 33 4.24 2.27 -6.56
N VAL A 34 3.90 0.98 -6.48
CA VAL A 34 3.06 0.43 -5.43
C VAL A 34 3.87 -0.71 -4.82
N ILE A 35 4.11 -0.63 -3.52
CA ILE A 35 5.02 -1.55 -2.84
C ILE A 35 4.29 -2.21 -1.68
N LEU A 36 4.26 -3.54 -1.70
CA LEU A 36 3.82 -4.33 -0.55
C LEU A 36 5.02 -4.45 0.39
N TYR A 37 4.84 -4.14 1.66
CA TYR A 37 5.89 -4.29 2.67
C TYR A 37 5.28 -4.85 3.95
N GLY A 38 6.07 -4.94 5.01
CA GLY A 38 5.60 -5.46 6.27
C GLY A 38 5.47 -6.97 6.28
N SER A 39 4.62 -7.51 7.15
CA SER A 39 4.54 -8.94 7.41
C SER A 39 4.15 -9.76 6.19
N TYR A 40 3.23 -9.28 5.37
CA TYR A 40 2.85 -10.01 4.15
C TYR A 40 3.98 -10.09 3.14
N ALA A 41 4.84 -9.08 3.08
CA ALA A 41 6.00 -9.11 2.20
C ALA A 41 7.09 -10.05 2.73
N ARG A 42 7.24 -10.11 4.06
CA ARG A 42 8.23 -10.99 4.70
C ARG A 42 7.78 -12.44 4.79
N GLY A 43 6.47 -12.69 4.68
CA GLY A 43 5.92 -14.04 4.82
C GLY A 43 5.70 -14.47 6.26
N ASP A 44 5.73 -13.54 7.22
CA ASP A 44 5.50 -13.84 8.64
C ASP A 44 4.16 -13.29 9.14
N GLN A 45 3.20 -13.10 8.24
CA GLN A 45 1.89 -12.59 8.57
C GLN A 45 1.09 -13.57 9.43
N ASN A 46 0.18 -12.98 10.21
CA ASN A 46 -0.80 -13.72 10.98
C ASN A 46 -2.17 -13.08 10.79
N GLU A 47 -3.19 -13.59 11.48
CA GLU A 47 -4.57 -13.13 11.33
C GLU A 47 -4.81 -11.69 11.76
N GLU A 48 -3.88 -11.10 12.51
CA GLU A 48 -3.96 -9.71 12.94
C GLU A 48 -3.16 -8.77 12.04
N SER A 49 -2.43 -9.30 11.06
CA SER A 49 -1.58 -8.50 10.19
C SER A 49 -2.39 -7.69 9.20
N ASP A 50 -2.03 -6.42 9.04
CA ASP A 50 -2.56 -5.58 7.98
C ASP A 50 -1.77 -5.82 6.69
N VAL A 51 -2.43 -5.59 5.56
CA VAL A 51 -1.74 -5.54 4.28
C VAL A 51 -1.13 -4.15 4.12
N ASP A 52 0.16 -4.03 4.31
CA ASP A 52 0.87 -2.75 4.27
C ASP A 52 1.30 -2.41 2.85
N VAL A 53 0.77 -1.31 2.32
CA VAL A 53 1.05 -0.88 0.95
C VAL A 53 1.52 0.56 0.96
N MET A 54 2.61 0.84 0.26
CA MET A 54 3.06 2.20 0.00
C MET A 54 2.86 2.55 -1.46
N ALA A 55 2.21 3.68 -1.71
CA ALA A 55 2.09 4.23 -3.06
C ALA A 55 3.02 5.44 -3.17
N LEU A 56 4.00 5.35 -4.07
CA LEU A 56 4.88 6.46 -4.39
C LEU A 56 4.25 7.26 -5.52
N VAL A 57 3.98 8.52 -5.26
CA VAL A 57 3.32 9.39 -6.22
C VAL A 57 4.14 10.65 -6.45
N ASP A 58 4.23 11.07 -7.70
CA ASP A 58 4.97 12.26 -8.10
C ASP A 58 4.07 13.50 -7.98
N ILE A 59 3.67 13.79 -6.76
CA ILE A 59 2.80 14.90 -6.40
C ILE A 59 3.45 15.57 -5.20
N ALA A 60 3.43 16.90 -5.17
CA ALA A 60 3.97 17.65 -4.04
C ALA A 60 3.29 17.19 -2.75
N LYS A 61 4.08 17.01 -1.69
CA LYS A 61 3.57 16.51 -0.42
C LYS A 61 2.45 17.40 0.15
N GLU A 62 2.46 18.67 -0.17
CA GLU A 62 1.46 19.64 0.27
C GLU A 62 0.10 19.40 -0.41
N GLU A 63 0.10 18.72 -1.55
CA GLU A 63 -1.12 18.40 -2.29
C GLU A 63 -1.70 17.03 -1.94
N LEU A 64 -0.93 16.17 -1.32
CA LEU A 64 -1.40 14.82 -0.96
C LEU A 64 -2.66 14.81 -0.10
N PRO A 65 -2.86 15.74 0.86
CA PRO A 65 -4.08 15.74 1.65
C PRO A 65 -5.36 15.88 0.82
N ARG A 66 -5.28 16.47 -0.37
CA ARG A 66 -6.44 16.63 -1.27
C ARG A 66 -6.97 15.29 -1.76
N TYR A 67 -6.09 14.31 -1.89
CA TYR A 67 -6.42 12.98 -2.40
C TYR A 67 -6.74 11.98 -1.30
N ARG A 68 -6.19 12.21 -0.11
CA ARG A 68 -6.12 11.20 0.95
C ARG A 68 -7.48 10.61 1.30
N THR A 69 -8.48 11.43 1.56
CA THR A 69 -9.80 10.94 1.97
C THR A 69 -10.44 10.05 0.91
N ASN A 70 -10.44 10.50 -0.34
CA ASN A 70 -11.07 9.73 -1.42
C ASN A 70 -10.31 8.44 -1.70
N VAL A 71 -8.98 8.51 -1.68
CA VAL A 71 -8.15 7.31 -1.89
C VAL A 71 -8.38 6.30 -0.79
N ILE A 72 -8.31 6.73 0.47
CA ILE A 72 -8.48 5.83 1.61
C ILE A 72 -9.87 5.20 1.60
N ASN A 73 -10.91 5.97 1.31
CA ASN A 73 -12.26 5.43 1.24
C ASN A 73 -12.38 4.34 0.18
N THR A 74 -11.77 4.54 -0.97
CA THR A 74 -11.78 3.56 -2.05
C THR A 74 -11.03 2.29 -1.64
N ILE A 75 -9.86 2.44 -1.03
CA ILE A 75 -9.06 1.31 -0.57
C ILE A 75 -9.77 0.57 0.57
N ASP A 76 -10.42 1.27 1.47
CA ASP A 76 -11.20 0.65 2.55
C ASP A 76 -12.35 -0.19 2.00
N ASN A 77 -12.99 0.23 0.91
CA ASN A 77 -14.03 -0.56 0.25
C ASN A 77 -13.46 -1.87 -0.31
N ILE A 78 -12.27 -1.82 -0.88
CA ILE A 78 -11.59 -3.04 -1.34
C ILE A 78 -11.30 -3.95 -0.14
N ALA A 79 -10.81 -3.38 0.95
CA ALA A 79 -10.51 -4.13 2.17
C ALA A 79 -11.76 -4.84 2.69
N LEU A 80 -12.89 -4.15 2.71
CA LEU A 80 -14.16 -4.73 3.15
C LEU A 80 -14.59 -5.91 2.26
N ASP A 81 -14.41 -5.79 0.96
CA ASP A 81 -14.80 -6.85 0.02
C ASP A 81 -14.03 -8.14 0.26
N TYR A 82 -12.80 -8.05 0.75
CA TYR A 82 -11.93 -9.19 0.99
C TYR A 82 -11.74 -9.53 2.47
N ASP A 83 -12.45 -8.82 3.35
CA ASP A 83 -12.38 -9.03 4.80
C ASP A 83 -10.92 -8.95 5.32
N VAL A 84 -10.23 -7.92 4.89
CA VAL A 84 -8.84 -7.64 5.32
C VAL A 84 -8.72 -6.18 5.72
N PHE A 85 -7.63 -5.84 6.40
CA PHE A 85 -7.27 -4.45 6.64
C PHE A 85 -6.11 -4.08 5.72
N ILE A 86 -6.26 -2.96 5.02
CA ILE A 86 -5.21 -2.43 4.15
C ILE A 86 -4.70 -1.14 4.79
N SER A 87 -3.43 -1.11 5.12
CA SER A 87 -2.77 0.08 5.63
C SER A 87 -2.04 0.75 4.46
N LEU A 88 -2.66 1.77 3.90
CA LEU A 88 -2.10 2.48 2.75
C LEU A 88 -1.35 3.72 3.21
N LYS A 89 -0.11 3.85 2.74
CA LYS A 89 0.71 5.05 2.91
C LYS A 89 0.90 5.71 1.56
N LEU A 90 0.36 6.93 1.42
CA LEU A 90 0.68 7.77 0.26
C LEU A 90 1.96 8.53 0.57
N GLN A 91 2.95 8.40 -0.30
CA GLN A 91 4.25 9.01 -0.10
C GLN A 91 4.67 9.74 -1.37
N ASP A 92 5.06 11.01 -1.24
CA ASP A 92 5.60 11.73 -2.37
C ASP A 92 7.01 11.23 -2.71
N THR A 93 7.31 11.15 -4.00
CA THR A 93 8.59 10.63 -4.49
C THR A 93 9.77 11.47 -4.05
N GLU A 94 9.61 12.79 -4.00
CA GLU A 94 10.69 13.70 -3.61
C GLU A 94 11.19 13.41 -2.20
N THR A 95 10.29 13.33 -1.23
CA THR A 95 10.65 13.01 0.15
C THR A 95 11.23 11.62 0.27
N PHE A 96 10.63 10.64 -0.43
CA PHE A 96 11.12 9.28 -0.41
C PHE A 96 12.58 9.20 -0.89
N HIS A 97 12.87 9.78 -2.04
CA HIS A 97 14.23 9.75 -2.60
C HIS A 97 15.23 10.52 -1.74
N LYS A 98 14.78 11.60 -1.11
CA LYS A 98 15.65 12.40 -0.24
C LYS A 98 16.10 11.60 0.99
N TYR A 99 15.20 10.81 1.58
CA TYR A 99 15.45 10.15 2.86
C TYR A 99 15.55 8.63 2.76
N GLU A 100 15.52 8.04 1.57
CA GLU A 100 15.44 6.59 1.40
C GLU A 100 16.60 5.84 2.05
N LYS A 101 17.78 6.46 2.13
CA LYS A 101 18.96 5.85 2.74
C LYS A 101 19.12 6.18 4.22
N ALA A 102 18.47 7.24 4.68
CA ALA A 102 18.66 7.77 6.03
C ALA A 102 17.60 7.28 7.02
N LEU A 103 16.33 7.21 6.59
CA LEU A 103 15.26 6.85 7.50
C LEU A 103 15.04 5.33 7.52
N PRO A 104 15.08 4.72 8.72
CA PRO A 104 14.91 3.27 8.84
C PRO A 104 13.62 2.75 8.19
N TYR A 105 12.53 3.50 8.29
CA TYR A 105 11.26 3.13 7.69
C TYR A 105 11.38 2.94 6.17
N PHE A 106 11.95 3.93 5.47
CA PHE A 106 12.11 3.85 4.02
C PHE A 106 13.12 2.77 3.63
N ARG A 107 14.18 2.62 4.39
CA ARG A 107 15.17 1.56 4.16
C ARG A 107 14.52 0.18 4.24
N ASN A 108 13.64 -0.01 5.22
CA ASN A 108 12.94 -1.28 5.39
C ASN A 108 11.97 -1.54 4.23
N VAL A 109 11.26 -0.50 3.77
CA VAL A 109 10.37 -0.62 2.61
C VAL A 109 11.14 -1.06 1.38
N ILE A 110 12.31 -0.47 1.14
CA ILE A 110 13.14 -0.83 -0.02
C ILE A 110 13.66 -2.27 0.11
N ARG A 111 14.17 -2.63 1.29
CA ARG A 111 14.79 -3.92 1.50
C ARG A 111 13.80 -5.07 1.48
N GLU A 112 12.65 -4.90 2.10
CA GLU A 112 11.64 -5.94 2.27
C GLU A 112 10.52 -5.88 1.25
N GLY A 113 10.34 -4.74 0.60
CA GLY A 113 9.21 -4.46 -0.25
C GLY A 113 9.18 -5.28 -1.53
N ILE A 114 7.96 -5.57 -1.95
CA ILE A 114 7.70 -6.27 -3.20
C ILE A 114 6.88 -5.33 -4.09
N SER A 115 7.37 -5.08 -5.29
CA SER A 115 6.64 -4.24 -6.23
C SER A 115 5.37 -4.94 -6.70
N VAL A 116 4.27 -4.19 -6.64
CA VAL A 116 2.98 -4.67 -7.15
C VAL A 116 2.90 -4.29 -8.63
N VAL A 117 2.83 -5.29 -9.47
CA VAL A 117 2.79 -5.11 -10.94
C VAL A 117 1.48 -5.57 -11.55
#